data_be58be5fd5b462a4a7d1a3fa18c16150
#
_entry.id   be58be5fd5b462a4a7d1a3fa18c16150
#
_cell.length_a   1.000
_cell.length_b   1.000
_cell.length_c   1.000
_cell.angle_alpha   90.00
_cell.angle_beta   90.00
_cell.angle_gamma   90.00
#
_symmetry.space_group_name_H-M   'P 1'
#
loop_
_entity.id
_entity.type
_entity.pdbx_description
1 polymer ?
#
loop_
_entity_poly.entity_id
_entity_poly.type
_entity_poly.pdbx_seq_one_letter_code
_entity_poly.pdbx_strand_id
1 'polypeptide(L)'
;KVCNEHRYVLYLGSSTNIDSLLSMSCAAKLTKKAFCVDSFQKEIFRVISNNSKSDFYKNVVHKIKYPQGLVIALRMSQLDFAEAFYKKYGQESVLIYSLWDGYIEKNQELQKLKALWGDRFIQLHSGGHASADDIKKMVEICSKEREQTTVIPMHLENFNGLTELELPATIRNLRQSEELVLVP
;
A
#
# COMPACT_ATOMS: atom_id res chain seq x y z
N LYS A 1 6.98 5.33 -14.08
CA LYS A 1 8.38 5.11 -14.50
C LYS A 1 8.67 3.61 -14.56
N VAL A 2 8.65 2.88 -13.44
CA VAL A 2 8.98 1.43 -13.35
C VAL A 2 8.22 0.59 -14.38
N CYS A 3 6.90 0.80 -14.53
CA CYS A 3 6.09 0.05 -15.50
C CYS A 3 6.46 0.33 -16.97
N ASN A 4 7.17 1.41 -17.29
CA ASN A 4 7.66 1.66 -18.66
C ASN A 4 8.96 0.93 -18.95
N GLU A 5 9.79 0.75 -17.94
CA GLU A 5 11.17 0.25 -18.07
C GLU A 5 11.24 -1.29 -18.10
N HIS A 6 10.23 -1.96 -17.56
CA HIS A 6 10.22 -3.42 -17.44
C HIS A 6 9.02 -4.04 -18.17
N ARG A 7 9.25 -5.14 -18.87
CA ARG A 7 8.18 -5.89 -19.56
C ARG A 7 7.20 -6.52 -18.56
N TYR A 8 7.74 -7.06 -17.48
CA TYR A 8 6.95 -7.69 -16.42
C TYR A 8 7.17 -6.97 -15.09
N VAL A 9 6.08 -6.65 -14.43
CA VAL A 9 6.08 -6.00 -13.12
C VAL A 9 5.28 -6.87 -12.17
N LEU A 10 5.93 -7.43 -11.17
CA LEU A 10 5.29 -8.09 -10.05
C LEU A 10 5.07 -7.06 -8.95
N TYR A 11 3.85 -6.98 -8.44
CA TYR A 11 3.49 -6.08 -7.35
C TYR A 11 3.08 -6.91 -6.14
N LEU A 12 3.93 -6.98 -5.13
CA LEU A 12 3.68 -7.67 -3.87
C LEU A 12 3.13 -6.68 -2.84
N GLY A 13 1.84 -6.77 -2.58
CA GLY A 13 1.11 -5.84 -1.73
C GLY A 13 -0.07 -6.47 -1.01
N SER A 14 -0.75 -5.66 -0.19
CA SER A 14 -1.98 -6.08 0.47
C SER A 14 -3.15 -6.11 -0.50
N SER A 15 -3.92 -7.21 -0.50
CA SER A 15 -5.15 -7.32 -1.30
C SER A 15 -6.27 -6.41 -0.80
N THR A 16 -6.18 -5.89 0.41
CA THR A 16 -7.14 -4.95 0.98
C THR A 16 -6.76 -3.48 0.76
N ASN A 17 -5.55 -3.22 0.29
CA ASN A 17 -5.15 -1.88 -0.14
C ASN A 17 -5.62 -1.65 -1.59
N ILE A 18 -6.90 -1.35 -1.73
CA ILE A 18 -7.58 -1.24 -3.02
C ILE A 18 -7.02 -0.09 -3.86
N ASP A 19 -6.70 1.04 -3.22
CA ASP A 19 -6.19 2.22 -3.92
C ASP A 19 -4.82 1.95 -4.54
N SER A 20 -3.95 1.20 -3.86
CA SER A 20 -2.67 0.77 -4.42
C SER A 20 -2.83 -0.20 -5.59
N LEU A 21 -3.75 -1.17 -5.48
CA LEU A 21 -4.04 -2.10 -6.57
C LEU A 21 -4.64 -1.38 -7.79
N LEU A 22 -5.52 -0.40 -7.54
CA LEU A 22 -6.10 0.43 -8.58
C LEU A 22 -5.03 1.30 -9.26
N SER A 23 -4.13 1.88 -8.50
CA SER A 23 -2.99 2.64 -9.03
C SER A 23 -2.11 1.77 -9.93
N MET A 24 -1.88 0.52 -9.54
CA MET A 24 -1.14 -0.45 -10.37
C MET A 24 -1.92 -0.83 -11.64
N SER A 25 -3.24 -0.97 -11.56
CA SER A 25 -4.09 -1.21 -12.73
C SER A 25 -4.04 -0.03 -13.71
N CYS A 26 -4.12 1.21 -13.20
CA CYS A 26 -3.98 2.42 -14.01
C CYS A 26 -2.60 2.50 -14.67
N ALA A 27 -1.54 2.21 -13.93
CA ALA A 27 -0.17 2.16 -14.48
C ALA A 27 -0.02 1.11 -15.56
N ALA A 28 -0.61 -0.08 -15.38
CA ALA A 28 -0.64 -1.13 -16.39
C ALA A 28 -1.34 -0.65 -17.66
N LYS A 29 -2.52 -0.04 -17.53
CA LYS A 29 -3.28 0.50 -18.66
C LYS A 29 -2.49 1.56 -19.43
N LEU A 30 -1.90 2.53 -18.74
CA LEU A 30 -1.09 3.59 -19.34
C LEU A 30 0.13 3.05 -20.09
N THR A 31 0.68 1.93 -19.65
CA THR A 31 1.85 1.27 -20.26
C THR A 31 1.49 0.12 -21.20
N LYS A 32 0.21 0.00 -21.59
CA LYS A 32 -0.32 -1.07 -22.47
C LYS A 32 0.00 -2.49 -21.99
N LYS A 33 0.04 -2.69 -20.66
CA LYS A 33 0.24 -4.00 -20.03
C LYS A 33 -1.07 -4.55 -19.50
N ALA A 34 -1.22 -5.87 -19.52
CA ALA A 34 -2.36 -6.50 -18.88
C ALA A 34 -2.15 -6.49 -17.35
N PHE A 35 -3.20 -6.13 -16.61
CA PHE A 35 -3.22 -6.21 -15.15
C PHE A 35 -3.79 -7.56 -14.73
N CYS A 36 -2.99 -8.35 -14.04
CA CYS A 36 -3.33 -9.71 -13.62
C CYS A 36 -3.48 -9.76 -12.09
N VAL A 37 -4.57 -10.37 -11.65
CA VAL A 37 -4.90 -10.60 -10.24
C VAL A 37 -5.34 -12.05 -10.05
N ASP A 38 -5.23 -12.59 -8.85
CA ASP A 38 -5.74 -13.92 -8.53
C ASP A 38 -7.28 -13.91 -8.33
N SER A 39 -7.85 -15.10 -8.12
CA SER A 39 -9.29 -15.26 -7.91
C SER A 39 -9.80 -14.53 -6.66
N PHE A 40 -9.00 -14.50 -5.59
CA PHE A 40 -9.34 -13.82 -4.35
C PHE A 40 -9.38 -12.30 -4.53
N GLN A 41 -8.36 -11.74 -5.14
CA GLN A 41 -8.29 -10.29 -5.45
C GLN A 41 -9.41 -9.89 -6.43
N LYS A 42 -9.71 -10.75 -7.42
CA LYS A 42 -10.83 -10.53 -8.35
C LYS A 42 -12.16 -10.45 -7.62
N GLU A 43 -12.38 -11.31 -6.62
CA GLU A 43 -13.60 -11.29 -5.82
C GLU A 43 -13.70 -10.02 -4.97
N ILE A 44 -12.60 -9.55 -4.37
CA ILE A 44 -12.57 -8.26 -3.65
C ILE A 44 -13.02 -7.14 -4.59
N PHE A 45 -12.46 -7.05 -5.78
CA PHE A 45 -12.87 -6.02 -6.76
C PHE A 45 -14.34 -6.14 -7.14
N ARG A 46 -14.86 -7.36 -7.29
CA ARG A 46 -16.28 -7.58 -7.58
C ARG A 46 -17.18 -7.03 -6.46
N VAL A 47 -16.84 -7.33 -5.21
CA VAL A 47 -17.62 -6.86 -4.05
C VAL A 47 -17.59 -5.34 -3.98
N ILE A 48 -16.43 -4.72 -4.13
CA ILE A 48 -16.28 -3.26 -4.07
C ILE A 48 -17.02 -2.60 -5.22
N SER A 49 -16.86 -3.10 -6.45
CA SER A 49 -17.56 -2.57 -7.63
C SER A 49 -19.08 -2.62 -7.49
N ASN A 50 -19.62 -3.70 -6.89
CA ASN A 50 -21.06 -3.85 -6.70
C ASN A 50 -21.63 -2.94 -5.61
N ASN A 51 -20.83 -2.57 -4.61
CA ASN A 51 -21.25 -1.77 -3.47
C ASN A 51 -20.82 -0.30 -3.55
N SER A 52 -19.95 0.06 -4.47
CA SER A 52 -19.51 1.43 -4.68
C SER A 52 -20.45 2.19 -5.62
N LYS A 53 -20.80 3.43 -5.26
CA LYS A 53 -21.48 4.37 -6.14
C LYS A 53 -20.55 4.92 -7.25
N SER A 54 -19.24 4.74 -7.11
CA SER A 54 -18.24 5.23 -8.03
C SER A 54 -17.95 4.23 -9.15
N ASP A 55 -17.96 4.69 -10.40
CA ASP A 55 -17.50 3.90 -11.54
C ASP A 55 -15.99 3.64 -11.55
N PHE A 56 -15.27 4.29 -10.64
CA PHE A 56 -13.82 4.20 -10.52
C PHE A 56 -13.32 2.76 -10.27
N TYR A 57 -14.07 1.98 -9.49
CA TYR A 57 -13.73 0.57 -9.20
C TYR A 57 -14.25 -0.42 -10.23
N LYS A 58 -15.05 0.05 -11.19
CA LYS A 58 -15.47 -0.75 -12.34
C LYS A 58 -14.29 -0.84 -13.31
N ASN A 59 -14.03 -2.00 -13.85
CA ASN A 59 -12.97 -2.23 -14.85
C ASN A 59 -11.52 -2.13 -14.32
N VAL A 60 -11.28 -2.41 -13.05
CA VAL A 60 -9.90 -2.52 -12.50
C VAL A 60 -9.11 -3.59 -13.26
N VAL A 61 -9.73 -4.74 -13.53
CA VAL A 61 -9.16 -5.77 -14.41
C VAL A 61 -9.67 -5.53 -15.84
N HIS A 62 -8.82 -4.97 -16.67
CA HIS A 62 -9.17 -4.66 -18.06
C HIS A 62 -8.46 -5.60 -19.04
N LYS A 63 -9.15 -5.90 -20.15
CA LYS A 63 -8.58 -6.68 -21.25
C LYS A 63 -7.84 -5.75 -22.21
N ILE A 64 -6.59 -6.09 -22.50
CA ILE A 64 -5.81 -5.46 -23.55
C ILE A 64 -5.65 -6.48 -24.68
N LYS A 65 -6.00 -6.12 -25.91
CA LYS A 65 -5.99 -7.03 -27.06
C LYS A 65 -4.58 -7.55 -27.40
N TYR A 66 -3.58 -6.66 -27.27
CA TYR A 66 -2.18 -7.01 -27.53
C TYR A 66 -1.31 -6.38 -26.42
N PRO A 67 -1.16 -7.05 -25.26
CA PRO A 67 -0.40 -6.49 -24.15
C PRO A 67 1.10 -6.49 -24.46
N GLN A 68 1.75 -5.37 -24.15
CA GLN A 68 3.21 -5.23 -24.26
C GLN A 68 3.96 -5.84 -23.06
N GLY A 69 3.23 -6.40 -22.11
CA GLY A 69 3.75 -7.02 -20.91
C GLY A 69 2.65 -7.24 -19.88
N LEU A 70 3.05 -7.56 -18.65
CA LEU A 70 2.14 -7.87 -17.56
C LEU A 70 2.49 -7.04 -16.33
N VAL A 71 1.47 -6.62 -15.60
CA VAL A 71 1.56 -6.22 -14.19
C VAL A 71 0.77 -7.25 -13.39
N ILE A 72 1.43 -7.97 -12.49
CA ILE A 72 0.87 -9.10 -11.75
C ILE A 72 0.82 -8.71 -10.27
N ALA A 73 -0.38 -8.57 -9.71
CA ALA A 73 -0.55 -8.33 -8.29
C ALA A 73 -0.43 -9.65 -7.52
N LEU A 74 0.45 -9.67 -6.53
CA LEU A 74 0.77 -10.83 -5.69
C LEU A 74 0.43 -10.54 -4.23
N ARG A 75 0.15 -11.61 -3.50
CA ARG A 75 -0.02 -11.64 -2.06
C ARG A 75 1.16 -12.38 -1.39
N MET A 76 1.32 -12.21 -0.09
CA MET A 76 2.34 -12.89 0.70
C MET A 76 2.31 -14.43 0.55
N SER A 77 1.15 -15.02 0.28
CA SER A 77 1.03 -16.47 0.03
C SER A 77 1.52 -16.92 -1.35
N GLN A 78 2.07 -16.03 -2.17
CA GLN A 78 2.50 -16.29 -3.54
C GLN A 78 3.99 -16.00 -3.77
N LEU A 79 4.81 -16.07 -2.71
CA LEU A 79 6.26 -15.84 -2.81
C LEU A 79 6.94 -16.88 -3.72
N ASP A 80 6.50 -18.16 -3.65
CA ASP A 80 7.00 -19.22 -4.54
C ASP A 80 6.76 -18.91 -6.02
N PHE A 81 5.60 -18.32 -6.33
CA PHE A 81 5.31 -17.86 -7.69
C PHE A 81 6.29 -16.78 -8.13
N ALA A 82 6.57 -15.81 -7.25
CA ALA A 82 7.51 -14.73 -7.55
C ALA A 82 8.94 -15.26 -7.77
N GLU A 83 9.36 -16.27 -7.00
CA GLU A 83 10.64 -16.95 -7.19
C GLU A 83 10.69 -17.68 -8.53
N ALA A 84 9.68 -18.51 -8.82
CA ALA A 84 9.59 -19.24 -10.09
C ALA A 84 9.53 -18.30 -11.31
N PHE A 85 8.84 -17.18 -11.17
CA PHE A 85 8.75 -16.16 -12.22
C PHE A 85 10.12 -15.52 -12.49
N TYR A 86 10.88 -15.20 -11.43
CA TYR A 86 12.23 -14.65 -11.57
C TYR A 86 13.16 -15.62 -12.31
N LYS A 87 13.14 -16.92 -11.96
CA LYS A 87 13.97 -17.93 -12.62
C LYS A 87 13.75 -17.98 -14.14
N LYS A 88 12.53 -17.65 -14.60
CA LYS A 88 12.17 -17.70 -16.03
C LYS A 88 12.28 -16.36 -16.74
N TYR A 89 11.94 -15.27 -16.07
CA TYR A 89 11.78 -13.96 -16.70
C TYR A 89 12.54 -12.82 -15.97
N GLY A 90 13.43 -13.15 -15.04
CA GLY A 90 14.08 -12.19 -14.16
C GLY A 90 14.74 -11.01 -14.87
N GLN A 91 15.33 -11.25 -16.04
CA GLN A 91 16.01 -10.19 -16.79
C GLN A 91 15.06 -9.11 -17.35
N GLU A 92 13.80 -9.46 -17.63
CA GLU A 92 12.78 -8.57 -18.17
C GLU A 92 11.80 -8.06 -17.09
N SER A 93 12.00 -8.48 -15.83
CA SER A 93 11.04 -8.27 -14.75
C SER A 93 11.60 -7.46 -13.60
N VAL A 94 10.68 -6.89 -12.83
CA VAL A 94 10.93 -6.18 -11.58
C VAL A 94 9.88 -6.58 -10.57
N LEU A 95 10.24 -6.64 -9.29
CA LEU A 95 9.32 -6.85 -8.19
C LEU A 95 9.21 -5.57 -7.36
N ILE A 96 8.01 -5.01 -7.31
CA ILE A 96 7.65 -3.90 -6.43
C ILE A 96 7.12 -4.50 -5.13
N TYR A 97 7.81 -4.25 -4.04
CA TYR A 97 7.39 -4.59 -2.69
C TYR A 97 6.69 -3.39 -2.05
N SER A 98 5.41 -3.55 -1.72
CA SER A 98 4.57 -2.47 -1.18
C SER A 98 3.86 -2.91 0.12
N LEU A 99 4.64 -3.50 1.01
CA LEU A 99 4.23 -3.84 2.37
C LEU A 99 5.19 -3.17 3.37
N TRP A 100 4.85 -3.23 4.64
CA TRP A 100 5.71 -2.69 5.68
C TRP A 100 7.08 -3.37 5.72
N ASP A 101 8.15 -2.57 5.77
CA ASP A 101 9.54 -3.06 5.69
C ASP A 101 9.91 -4.02 6.82
N GLY A 102 9.33 -3.85 8.01
CA GLY A 102 9.53 -4.75 9.14
C GLY A 102 9.09 -6.21 8.88
N TYR A 103 8.27 -6.46 7.86
CA TYR A 103 7.98 -7.85 7.46
C TYR A 103 9.18 -8.52 6.82
N ILE A 104 10.04 -7.78 6.11
CA ILE A 104 11.27 -8.33 5.51
C ILE A 104 12.19 -8.82 6.62
N GLU A 105 12.35 -8.04 7.69
CA GLU A 105 13.23 -8.40 8.82
C GLU A 105 12.77 -9.67 9.54
N LYS A 106 11.46 -9.90 9.61
CA LYS A 106 10.84 -10.99 10.36
C LYS A 106 10.53 -12.24 9.52
N ASN A 107 10.66 -12.17 8.19
CA ASN A 107 10.26 -13.25 7.29
C ASN A 107 11.44 -13.71 6.42
N GLN A 108 11.95 -14.91 6.68
CA GLN A 108 13.09 -15.48 5.95
C GLN A 108 12.82 -15.69 4.45
N GLU A 109 11.58 -15.98 4.05
CA GLU A 109 11.24 -16.18 2.63
C GLU A 109 11.27 -14.84 1.89
N LEU A 110 10.82 -13.75 2.52
CA LEU A 110 10.97 -12.40 1.97
C LEU A 110 12.44 -11.98 1.85
N GLN A 111 13.27 -12.32 2.84
CA GLN A 111 14.71 -12.04 2.78
C GLN A 111 15.36 -12.77 1.60
N LYS A 112 15.04 -14.07 1.42
CA LYS A 112 15.52 -14.85 0.28
C LYS A 112 15.04 -14.26 -1.05
N LEU A 113 13.77 -13.89 -1.11
CA LEU A 113 13.19 -13.27 -2.31
C LEU A 113 13.89 -11.94 -2.63
N LYS A 114 14.09 -11.08 -1.64
CA LYS A 114 14.83 -9.83 -1.80
C LYS A 114 16.25 -10.06 -2.30
N ALA A 115 16.97 -11.02 -1.72
CA ALA A 115 18.31 -11.37 -2.17
C ALA A 115 18.33 -11.91 -3.60
N LEU A 116 17.34 -12.72 -3.99
CA LEU A 116 17.20 -13.27 -5.33
C LEU A 116 16.96 -12.19 -6.38
N TRP A 117 16.08 -11.23 -6.09
CA TRP A 117 15.74 -10.15 -7.03
C TRP A 117 16.79 -9.04 -7.07
N GLY A 118 17.60 -8.86 -6.03
CA GLY A 118 18.66 -7.84 -5.96
C GLY A 118 18.15 -6.44 -6.29
N ASP A 119 18.81 -5.75 -7.21
CA ASP A 119 18.45 -4.39 -7.65
C ASP A 119 17.06 -4.31 -8.34
N ARG A 120 16.48 -5.45 -8.70
CA ARG A 120 15.13 -5.55 -9.25
C ARG A 120 14.04 -5.71 -8.17
N PHE A 121 14.41 -5.71 -6.90
CA PHE A 121 13.50 -5.63 -5.76
C PHE A 121 13.36 -4.16 -5.35
N ILE A 122 12.27 -3.53 -5.75
CA ILE A 122 12.02 -2.11 -5.49
C ILE A 122 11.04 -1.98 -4.32
N GLN A 123 11.47 -1.38 -3.23
CA GLN A 123 10.61 -1.05 -2.10
C GLN A 123 9.87 0.26 -2.40
N LEU A 124 8.57 0.17 -2.59
CA LEU A 124 7.65 1.30 -2.76
C LEU A 124 6.46 1.08 -1.85
N HIS A 125 6.58 1.51 -0.61
CA HIS A 125 5.49 1.44 0.35
C HIS A 125 4.77 2.78 0.43
N SER A 126 3.49 2.78 0.06
CA SER A 126 2.54 3.80 0.47
C SER A 126 1.70 3.20 1.58
N GLY A 127 2.14 3.37 2.82
CA GLY A 127 1.36 2.94 3.99
C GLY A 127 0.05 3.72 4.07
N GLY A 128 -0.99 3.10 4.63
CA GLY A 128 -2.20 3.80 5.01
C GLY A 128 -2.00 4.71 6.23
N HIS A 129 -0.76 4.85 6.71
CA HIS A 129 -0.42 5.73 7.83
C HIS A 129 -0.13 7.13 7.28
N ALA A 130 -0.67 8.13 7.94
CA ALA A 130 -0.38 9.53 7.63
C ALA A 130 1.09 9.85 7.92
N SER A 131 1.72 10.63 7.06
CA SER A 131 3.05 11.17 7.33
C SER A 131 3.00 12.19 8.48
N ALA A 132 4.14 12.52 9.07
CA ALA A 132 4.22 13.57 10.09
C ALA A 132 3.63 14.90 9.59
N ASP A 133 3.92 15.27 8.35
CA ASP A 133 3.37 16.48 7.72
C ASP A 133 1.86 16.41 7.51
N ASP A 134 1.32 15.24 7.18
CA ASP A 134 -0.12 15.06 7.03
C ASP A 134 -0.83 15.13 8.38
N ILE A 135 -0.25 14.52 9.42
CA ILE A 135 -0.75 14.64 10.80
C ILE A 135 -0.78 16.10 11.22
N LYS A 136 0.32 16.84 11.01
CA LYS A 136 0.40 18.26 11.32
C LYS A 136 -0.70 19.07 10.63
N LYS A 137 -0.84 18.90 9.32
CA LYS A 137 -1.90 19.58 8.54
C LYS A 137 -3.31 19.24 9.02
N MET A 138 -3.59 17.97 9.32
CA MET A 138 -4.90 17.58 9.86
C MET A 138 -5.18 18.25 11.19
N VAL A 139 -4.21 18.24 12.11
CA VAL A 139 -4.37 18.88 13.41
C VAL A 139 -4.53 20.39 13.28
N GLU A 140 -3.74 21.04 12.44
CA GLU A 140 -3.88 22.48 12.14
C GLU A 140 -5.27 22.83 11.59
N ILE A 141 -5.81 22.02 10.69
CA ILE A 141 -7.17 22.23 10.15
C ILE A 141 -8.21 22.08 11.27
N CYS A 142 -8.11 21.03 12.09
CA CYS A 142 -9.04 20.78 13.18
C CYS A 142 -8.98 21.86 14.27
N SER A 143 -7.82 22.48 14.46
CA SER A 143 -7.59 23.50 15.51
C SER A 143 -8.02 24.90 15.09
N LYS A 144 -8.24 25.16 13.79
CA LYS A 144 -8.62 26.50 13.28
C LYS A 144 -9.96 27.00 13.77
N GLU A 145 -10.89 26.09 14.04
CA GLU A 145 -12.29 26.42 14.38
C GLU A 145 -12.65 26.04 15.82
N ARG A 146 -11.67 25.61 16.63
CA ARG A 146 -11.89 25.13 17.99
C ARG A 146 -10.83 25.67 18.95
N GLU A 147 -11.29 26.11 20.13
CA GLU A 147 -10.41 26.62 21.18
C GLU A 147 -9.48 25.54 21.77
N GLN A 148 -9.91 24.28 21.74
CA GLN A 148 -9.12 23.15 22.21
C GLN A 148 -9.28 21.94 21.31
N THR A 149 -8.17 21.45 20.78
CA THR A 149 -8.08 20.18 20.05
C THR A 149 -7.28 19.16 20.85
N THR A 150 -7.81 17.95 20.99
CA THR A 150 -7.09 16.84 21.63
C THR A 150 -6.76 15.78 20.61
N VAL A 151 -5.51 15.40 20.53
CA VAL A 151 -5.01 14.30 19.69
C VAL A 151 -4.77 13.07 20.56
N ILE A 152 -5.43 11.97 20.20
CA ILE A 152 -5.25 10.66 20.81
C ILE A 152 -4.56 9.75 19.76
N PRO A 153 -3.28 9.47 19.90
CA PRO A 153 -2.58 8.62 18.96
C PRO A 153 -2.98 7.15 19.18
N MET A 154 -3.22 6.45 18.05
CA MET A 154 -3.44 5.00 18.03
C MET A 154 -2.38 4.35 17.15
N HIS A 155 -1.94 3.14 17.50
CA HIS A 155 -0.89 2.40 16.77
C HIS A 155 0.42 3.17 16.59
N LEU A 156 0.84 3.88 17.64
CA LEU A 156 2.04 4.71 17.62
C LEU A 156 3.23 3.91 18.17
N GLU A 157 4.30 3.78 17.41
CA GLU A 157 5.54 3.13 17.86
C GLU A 157 6.43 4.10 18.67
N ASN A 158 6.39 5.40 18.34
CA ASN A 158 7.21 6.42 18.99
C ASN A 158 6.37 7.63 19.41
N PHE A 159 5.97 7.66 20.67
CA PHE A 159 5.21 8.78 21.23
C PHE A 159 6.02 10.08 21.27
N ASN A 160 7.33 10.02 21.56
CA ASN A 160 8.17 11.20 21.61
C ASN A 160 8.25 11.89 20.24
N GLY A 161 8.35 11.14 19.15
CA GLY A 161 8.32 11.71 17.81
C GLY A 161 7.03 12.49 17.49
N LEU A 162 5.89 12.11 18.05
CA LEU A 162 4.65 12.87 17.89
C LEU A 162 4.69 14.19 18.69
N THR A 163 5.26 14.19 19.89
CA THR A 163 5.38 15.40 20.71
C THR A 163 6.35 16.43 20.11
N GLU A 164 7.36 15.96 19.37
CA GLU A 164 8.33 16.80 18.67
C GLU A 164 7.72 17.56 17.46
N LEU A 165 6.52 17.17 17.01
CA LEU A 165 5.85 17.86 15.89
C LEU A 165 5.28 19.23 16.26
N GLU A 166 5.33 19.64 17.51
CA GLU A 166 4.81 20.94 18.00
C GLU A 166 3.38 21.22 17.48
N LEU A 167 2.47 20.26 17.68
CA LEU A 167 1.10 20.36 17.20
C LEU A 167 0.31 21.40 18.00
N PRO A 168 -0.56 22.20 17.38
CA PRO A 168 -1.45 23.13 18.07
C PRO A 168 -2.62 22.38 18.74
N ALA A 169 -2.29 21.41 19.60
CA ALA A 169 -3.26 20.52 20.24
C ALA A 169 -2.68 19.89 21.50
N THR A 170 -3.55 19.47 22.41
CA THR A 170 -3.15 18.64 23.56
C THR A 170 -3.00 17.20 23.10
N ILE A 171 -1.83 16.60 23.28
CA ILE A 171 -1.59 15.19 22.96
C ILE A 171 -1.83 14.35 24.22
N ARG A 172 -2.72 13.37 24.14
CA ARG A 172 -3.00 12.43 25.23
C ARG A 172 -2.71 11.00 24.81
N ASN A 173 -1.78 10.37 25.51
CA ASN A 173 -1.50 8.95 25.38
C ASN A 173 -2.40 8.19 26.37
N LEU A 174 -3.50 7.63 25.87
CA LEU A 174 -4.40 6.82 26.70
C LEU A 174 -3.81 5.42 26.90
N ARG A 175 -3.78 4.96 28.15
CA ARG A 175 -3.43 3.58 28.49
C ARG A 175 -4.62 2.66 28.20
N GLN A 176 -4.36 1.36 28.13
CA GLN A 176 -5.40 0.37 28.00
C GLN A 176 -6.43 0.51 29.15
N SER A 177 -7.70 0.61 28.80
CA SER A 177 -8.83 0.84 29.75
C SER A 177 -8.90 2.24 30.39
N GLU A 178 -8.12 3.20 29.93
CA GLU A 178 -8.29 4.60 30.31
C GLU A 178 -9.42 5.24 29.48
N GLU A 179 -10.32 5.92 30.13
CA GLU A 179 -11.45 6.61 29.50
C GLU A 179 -11.19 8.12 29.42
N LEU A 180 -11.47 8.68 28.25
CA LEU A 180 -11.52 10.13 28.05
C LEU A 180 -12.98 10.55 27.94
N VAL A 181 -13.47 11.30 28.92
CA VAL A 181 -14.80 11.91 28.85
C VAL A 181 -14.73 13.15 27.98
N LEU A 182 -15.39 13.12 26.83
CA LEU A 182 -15.57 14.27 25.99
C LEU A 182 -16.78 15.08 26.52
N VAL A 183 -16.50 16.26 27.05
CA VAL A 183 -17.55 17.19 27.45
C VAL A 183 -17.95 17.98 26.19
N PRO A 184 -19.26 18.06 25.87
CA PRO A 184 -19.78 18.76 24.67
C PRO A 184 -19.52 20.28 24.72
#